data_7630ab15f4d21f7550467d64964e6be5
#
_entry.id   7630ab15f4d21f7550467d64964e6be5
#
_cell.length_a   1.000
_cell.length_b   1.000
_cell.length_c   1.000
_cell.angle_alpha   90.00
_cell.angle_beta   90.00
_cell.angle_gamma   90.00
#
_symmetry.space_group_name_H-M   'P 1'
#
loop_
_entity.id
_entity.type
_entity.pdbx_description
1 polymer ?
#
loop_
_entity_poly.entity_id
_entity_poly.type
_entity_poly.pdbx_seq_one_letter_code
_entity_poly.pdbx_strand_id
1 'polypeptide(L)'
;KKKLSSALNRLKKIKKSSYERFSVPIIEAWLIAKEKRDLNKAKQKLNELEKDLVINSLRNLNLALIHEFFNKNDKALIYYQKSINAFTQPSYRLVEISANAFERNGNFEKAKDIYTKFLSNSNDNLLIENSLKRIEKKKEPNKLIINLNDVIAELFSTIASTFNSDFTNNFSIIYSHFSLYLKKDFEVAQLYLAELLESDKRYLDANNLYKNIKPSSSFYWHAKLKKARNLELLGENENSILILKKMSNEKKDRYDALKLLGDIYRNYDKYNEAIKYYNEGVSRIKQIEVTHWELLYSRGIAYERNDEWNLAEKDFLKILELIPDQPDVLNYLGYSWIEQNINLDQAKKFILKAADIRPMDPYIIDSLGWAYFNLKEYDKAVKELERAINLKPTDPIINDHLGDAYLKVNRELEAMYQWKKAIDFKPENDLEKKIKKKIKKYDNNQLNFL
;
A
#
# COMPACT_ATOMS: atom_id res chain seq x y z
N LYS A 1 -43.64 -1.72 -5.18
CA LYS A 1 -44.10 -1.62 -3.76
C LYS A 1 -44.01 -2.98 -3.03
N LYS A 2 -44.67 -4.08 -3.49
CA LYS A 2 -44.68 -5.41 -2.80
C LYS A 2 -43.24 -5.94 -2.53
N LYS A 3 -42.28 -5.74 -3.43
CA LYS A 3 -40.88 -6.18 -3.23
C LYS A 3 -40.14 -5.42 -2.13
N LEU A 4 -40.38 -4.11 -1.99
CA LEU A 4 -39.72 -3.28 -0.95
C LEU A 4 -40.28 -3.56 0.45
N SER A 5 -41.61 -3.73 0.58
CA SER A 5 -42.26 -4.14 1.86
C SER A 5 -41.76 -5.53 2.30
N SER A 6 -41.59 -6.47 1.35
CA SER A 6 -41.02 -7.79 1.64
C SER A 6 -39.55 -7.67 2.10
N ALA A 7 -38.75 -6.79 1.49
CA ALA A 7 -37.37 -6.54 1.93
C ALA A 7 -37.30 -5.99 3.34
N LEU A 8 -38.13 -4.98 3.68
CA LEU A 8 -38.25 -4.45 5.06
C LEU A 8 -38.61 -5.52 6.10
N ASN A 9 -39.54 -6.41 5.75
CA ASN A 9 -39.94 -7.48 6.65
C ASN A 9 -38.83 -8.54 6.86
N ARG A 10 -38.00 -8.78 5.83
CA ARG A 10 -36.84 -9.66 5.95
C ARG A 10 -35.71 -9.02 6.78
N LEU A 11 -35.41 -7.74 6.57
CA LEU A 11 -34.41 -7.00 7.34
C LEU A 11 -34.70 -6.99 8.83
N LYS A 12 -36.00 -6.87 9.24
CA LYS A 12 -36.40 -6.93 10.65
C LYS A 12 -36.13 -8.28 11.33
N LYS A 13 -35.98 -9.36 10.54
CA LYS A 13 -35.67 -10.70 11.05
C LYS A 13 -34.16 -10.97 11.16
N ILE A 14 -33.32 -10.09 10.62
CA ILE A 14 -31.87 -10.24 10.70
C ILE A 14 -31.44 -9.96 12.15
N LYS A 15 -30.68 -10.89 12.71
CA LYS A 15 -30.09 -10.72 14.05
C LYS A 15 -28.96 -9.69 13.90
N LYS A 16 -29.05 -8.57 14.64
CA LYS A 16 -28.08 -7.49 14.60
C LYS A 16 -26.81 -7.89 15.34
N SER A 17 -25.92 -8.61 14.70
CA SER A 17 -24.54 -8.82 15.13
C SER A 17 -23.65 -7.68 14.63
N SER A 18 -22.35 -7.82 14.61
CA SER A 18 -21.35 -6.76 14.33
C SER A 18 -21.74 -5.70 13.27
N TYR A 19 -21.90 -6.09 12.01
CA TYR A 19 -22.06 -5.14 10.87
C TYR A 19 -23.50 -4.80 10.56
N GLU A 20 -24.39 -5.68 10.92
CA GLU A 20 -25.82 -5.47 10.78
C GLU A 20 -26.32 -4.32 11.67
N ARG A 21 -25.57 -3.96 12.73
CA ARG A 21 -25.90 -2.83 13.62
C ARG A 21 -25.96 -1.50 12.88
N PHE A 22 -25.08 -1.28 11.88
CA PHE A 22 -25.10 -0.03 11.09
C PHE A 22 -25.68 -0.22 9.69
N SER A 23 -25.47 -1.35 9.02
CA SER A 23 -25.96 -1.56 7.66
C SER A 23 -27.49 -1.69 7.59
N VAL A 24 -28.10 -2.43 8.51
CA VAL A 24 -29.54 -2.62 8.52
C VAL A 24 -30.31 -1.29 8.73
N PRO A 25 -29.98 -0.43 9.72
CA PRO A 25 -30.65 0.86 9.87
C PRO A 25 -30.51 1.77 8.65
N ILE A 26 -29.35 1.75 7.95
CA ILE A 26 -29.14 2.53 6.73
C ILE A 26 -30.06 2.03 5.60
N ILE A 27 -30.08 0.71 5.38
CA ILE A 27 -30.95 0.12 4.35
C ILE A 27 -32.42 0.37 4.66
N GLU A 28 -32.84 0.21 5.94
CA GLU A 28 -34.20 0.51 6.38
C GLU A 28 -34.58 1.98 6.11
N ALA A 29 -33.68 2.93 6.45
CA ALA A 29 -33.90 4.34 6.23
C ALA A 29 -34.15 4.65 4.73
N TRP A 30 -33.36 4.06 3.84
CA TRP A 30 -33.52 4.23 2.39
C TRP A 30 -34.79 3.56 1.86
N LEU A 31 -35.17 2.40 2.35
CA LEU A 31 -36.42 1.76 1.96
C LEU A 31 -37.62 2.60 2.42
N ILE A 32 -37.59 3.17 3.62
CA ILE A 32 -38.61 4.09 4.13
C ILE A 32 -38.67 5.36 3.25
N ALA A 33 -37.51 5.97 2.96
CA ALA A 33 -37.45 7.15 2.10
C ALA A 33 -38.04 6.89 0.72
N LYS A 34 -37.70 5.75 0.09
CA LYS A 34 -38.14 5.41 -1.25
C LYS A 34 -39.58 4.95 -1.32
N GLU A 35 -40.05 4.11 -0.39
CA GLU A 35 -41.39 3.49 -0.42
C GLU A 35 -42.45 4.42 0.16
N LYS A 36 -42.17 4.94 1.37
CA LYS A 36 -43.14 5.72 2.13
C LYS A 36 -43.07 7.22 1.89
N ARG A 37 -41.98 7.69 1.20
CA ARG A 37 -41.71 9.11 1.02
C ARG A 37 -41.66 9.91 2.32
N ASP A 38 -41.24 9.26 3.43
CA ASP A 38 -41.23 9.84 4.78
C ASP A 38 -39.78 10.16 5.20
N LEU A 39 -39.39 11.43 5.01
CA LEU A 39 -38.07 11.93 5.40
C LEU A 39 -37.84 11.81 6.92
N ASN A 40 -38.87 12.09 7.75
CA ASN A 40 -38.70 12.14 9.19
C ASN A 40 -38.45 10.73 9.76
N LYS A 41 -39.19 9.74 9.30
CA LYS A 41 -38.96 8.34 9.70
C LYS A 41 -37.63 7.79 9.18
N ALA A 42 -37.24 8.16 7.96
CA ALA A 42 -35.93 7.78 7.44
C ALA A 42 -34.79 8.37 8.29
N LYS A 43 -34.86 9.65 8.66
CA LYS A 43 -33.92 10.30 9.57
C LYS A 43 -33.89 9.64 10.96
N GLN A 44 -35.06 9.32 11.51
CA GLN A 44 -35.16 8.64 12.81
C GLN A 44 -34.40 7.32 12.79
N LYS A 45 -34.51 6.54 11.73
CA LYS A 45 -33.75 5.29 11.56
C LYS A 45 -32.23 5.50 11.53
N LEU A 46 -31.76 6.53 10.85
CA LEU A 46 -30.33 6.86 10.84
C LEU A 46 -29.83 7.38 12.20
N ASN A 47 -30.69 7.99 13.00
CA ASN A 47 -30.35 8.45 14.34
C ASN A 47 -30.25 7.31 15.38
N GLU A 48 -30.74 6.10 15.05
CA GLU A 48 -30.54 4.88 15.86
C GLU A 48 -29.09 4.36 15.78
N LEU A 49 -28.28 4.84 14.83
CA LEU A 49 -26.87 4.46 14.68
C LEU A 49 -26.04 4.94 15.86
N GLU A 50 -25.10 4.11 16.30
CA GLU A 50 -24.14 4.43 17.35
C GLU A 50 -23.34 5.69 17.02
N LYS A 51 -22.81 6.37 18.06
CA LYS A 51 -22.08 7.64 17.89
C LYS A 51 -20.56 7.44 17.77
N ASP A 52 -20.13 6.39 17.10
CA ASP A 52 -18.74 6.20 16.70
C ASP A 52 -18.35 7.18 15.56
N LEU A 53 -17.07 7.52 15.45
CA LEU A 53 -16.58 8.51 14.49
C LEU A 53 -16.88 8.08 13.04
N VAL A 54 -16.58 6.83 12.69
CA VAL A 54 -16.79 6.26 11.35
C VAL A 54 -18.28 6.16 11.06
N ILE A 55 -19.06 5.64 12.00
CA ILE A 55 -20.50 5.50 11.88
C ILE A 55 -21.18 6.87 11.81
N ASN A 56 -20.67 7.88 12.52
CA ASN A 56 -21.15 9.26 12.43
C ASN A 56 -20.96 9.85 11.03
N SER A 57 -19.78 9.64 10.42
CA SER A 57 -19.52 10.09 9.04
C SER A 57 -20.48 9.40 8.08
N LEU A 58 -20.62 8.08 8.17
CA LEU A 58 -21.49 7.29 7.32
C LEU A 58 -22.98 7.70 7.51
N ARG A 59 -23.41 7.96 8.75
CA ARG A 59 -24.73 8.50 9.05
C ARG A 59 -24.95 9.86 8.38
N ASN A 60 -24.01 10.78 8.52
CA ASN A 60 -24.10 12.12 7.92
C ASN A 60 -24.13 12.04 6.40
N LEU A 61 -23.32 11.18 5.78
CA LEU A 61 -23.35 10.93 4.34
C LEU A 61 -24.75 10.45 3.90
N ASN A 62 -25.35 9.48 4.59
CA ASN A 62 -26.66 8.98 4.25
C ASN A 62 -27.78 10.00 4.53
N LEU A 63 -27.65 10.84 5.57
CA LEU A 63 -28.55 11.99 5.78
C LEU A 63 -28.45 12.99 4.63
N ALA A 64 -27.25 13.30 4.17
CA ALA A 64 -27.04 14.18 3.01
C ALA A 64 -27.74 13.63 1.77
N LEU A 65 -27.47 12.38 1.42
CA LEU A 65 -28.05 11.71 0.24
C LEU A 65 -29.59 11.61 0.34
N ILE A 66 -30.15 11.33 1.52
CA ILE A 66 -31.61 11.29 1.73
C ILE A 66 -32.19 12.71 1.59
N HIS A 67 -31.57 13.74 2.16
CA HIS A 67 -32.03 15.11 1.96
C HIS A 67 -32.02 15.50 0.48
N GLU A 68 -30.97 15.14 -0.26
CA GLU A 68 -30.86 15.37 -1.69
C GLU A 68 -31.96 14.60 -2.47
N PHE A 69 -32.25 13.35 -2.08
CA PHE A 69 -33.35 12.58 -2.66
C PHE A 69 -34.72 13.24 -2.51
N PHE A 70 -34.88 14.04 -1.45
CA PHE A 70 -36.09 14.86 -1.21
C PHE A 70 -35.98 16.29 -1.73
N ASN A 71 -35.00 16.59 -2.59
CA ASN A 71 -34.73 17.92 -3.17
C ASN A 71 -34.49 19.03 -2.11
N LYS A 72 -33.94 18.65 -0.93
CA LYS A 72 -33.56 19.58 0.15
C LYS A 72 -32.06 19.84 0.12
N ASN A 73 -31.59 20.42 -0.97
CA ASN A 73 -30.16 20.54 -1.27
C ASN A 73 -29.37 21.30 -0.21
N ASP A 74 -29.90 22.43 0.31
CA ASP A 74 -29.21 23.21 1.34
C ASP A 74 -28.92 22.36 2.60
N LYS A 75 -29.88 21.57 3.04
CA LYS A 75 -29.70 20.64 4.17
C LYS A 75 -28.77 19.48 3.80
N ALA A 76 -28.81 19.00 2.58
CA ALA A 76 -27.88 17.98 2.10
C ALA A 76 -26.43 18.45 2.18
N LEU A 77 -26.13 19.67 1.72
CA LEU A 77 -24.78 20.25 1.74
C LEU A 77 -24.22 20.38 3.18
N ILE A 78 -25.07 20.75 4.16
CA ILE A 78 -24.67 20.77 5.57
C ILE A 78 -24.24 19.38 6.05
N TYR A 79 -24.97 18.33 5.69
CA TYR A 79 -24.63 16.97 6.10
C TYR A 79 -23.43 16.40 5.34
N TYR A 80 -23.22 16.73 4.06
CA TYR A 80 -21.98 16.40 3.34
C TYR A 80 -20.76 17.02 4.04
N GLN A 81 -20.85 18.29 4.43
CA GLN A 81 -19.78 18.95 5.18
C GLN A 81 -19.50 18.28 6.54
N LYS A 82 -20.56 17.90 7.28
CA LYS A 82 -20.42 17.17 8.55
C LYS A 82 -19.79 15.80 8.37
N SER A 83 -20.07 15.12 7.26
CA SER A 83 -19.49 13.81 6.96
C SER A 83 -17.99 13.88 6.71
N ILE A 84 -17.53 14.85 5.92
CA ILE A 84 -16.09 15.08 5.66
C ILE A 84 -15.37 15.51 6.94
N ASN A 85 -15.93 16.43 7.70
CA ASN A 85 -15.29 17.00 8.90
C ASN A 85 -15.17 15.99 10.05
N ALA A 86 -15.76 14.81 9.94
CA ALA A 86 -15.58 13.72 10.90
C ALA A 86 -14.15 13.16 10.90
N PHE A 87 -13.38 13.35 9.81
CA PHE A 87 -12.02 12.86 9.67
C PHE A 87 -11.03 13.98 9.41
N THR A 88 -9.85 13.88 9.98
CA THR A 88 -8.70 14.72 9.60
C THR A 88 -8.23 14.40 8.18
N GLN A 89 -8.30 13.11 7.79
CA GLN A 89 -7.98 12.62 6.46
C GLN A 89 -9.14 11.76 5.94
N PRO A 90 -10.15 12.37 5.27
CA PRO A 90 -11.24 11.62 4.67
C PRO A 90 -10.78 10.80 3.46
N SER A 91 -11.42 9.67 3.21
CA SER A 91 -11.14 8.88 2.00
C SER A 91 -11.47 9.66 0.73
N TYR A 92 -10.73 9.36 -0.37
CA TYR A 92 -11.00 9.98 -1.67
C TYR A 92 -12.49 9.87 -2.05
N ARG A 93 -13.11 8.71 -1.83
CA ARG A 93 -14.52 8.51 -2.20
C ARG A 93 -15.49 9.44 -1.45
N LEU A 94 -15.25 9.66 -0.17
CA LEU A 94 -16.06 10.60 0.61
C LEU A 94 -15.86 12.05 0.14
N VAL A 95 -14.63 12.41 -0.19
CA VAL A 95 -14.26 13.71 -0.78
C VAL A 95 -14.96 13.88 -2.12
N GLU A 96 -14.87 12.88 -3.01
CA GLU A 96 -15.47 12.90 -4.35
C GLU A 96 -16.99 13.09 -4.30
N ILE A 97 -17.70 12.28 -3.51
CA ILE A 97 -19.16 12.36 -3.37
C ILE A 97 -19.57 13.75 -2.86
N SER A 98 -18.88 14.23 -1.84
CA SER A 98 -19.27 15.47 -1.17
C SER A 98 -18.95 16.69 -2.03
N ALA A 99 -17.75 16.77 -2.61
CA ALA A 99 -17.37 17.87 -3.50
C ALA A 99 -18.24 17.90 -4.75
N ASN A 100 -18.56 16.73 -5.34
CA ASN A 100 -19.51 16.60 -6.44
C ASN A 100 -20.89 17.20 -6.11
N ALA A 101 -21.37 17.02 -4.87
CA ALA A 101 -22.63 17.63 -4.45
C ALA A 101 -22.55 19.16 -4.39
N PHE A 102 -21.44 19.73 -3.91
CA PHE A 102 -21.21 21.18 -3.91
C PHE A 102 -21.12 21.74 -5.35
N GLU A 103 -20.39 21.05 -6.25
CA GLU A 103 -20.32 21.45 -7.67
C GLU A 103 -21.71 21.49 -8.33
N ARG A 104 -22.53 20.44 -8.15
CA ARG A 104 -23.89 20.36 -8.71
C ARG A 104 -24.86 21.41 -8.14
N ASN A 105 -24.54 22.03 -7.03
CA ASN A 105 -25.29 23.13 -6.46
C ASN A 105 -24.62 24.51 -6.72
N GLY A 106 -23.69 24.59 -7.69
CA GLY A 106 -23.04 25.83 -8.11
C GLY A 106 -21.99 26.36 -7.13
N ASN A 107 -21.70 25.63 -6.05
CA ASN A 107 -20.73 26.06 -5.03
C ASN A 107 -19.32 25.54 -5.38
N PHE A 108 -18.76 26.02 -6.49
CA PHE A 108 -17.48 25.58 -7.03
C PHE A 108 -16.31 25.91 -6.13
N GLU A 109 -16.31 27.06 -5.44
CA GLU A 109 -15.24 27.44 -4.53
C GLU A 109 -15.16 26.47 -3.34
N LYS A 110 -16.30 26.07 -2.78
CA LYS A 110 -16.31 25.11 -1.69
C LYS A 110 -15.87 23.72 -2.14
N ALA A 111 -16.28 23.29 -3.33
CA ALA A 111 -15.82 22.04 -3.92
C ALA A 111 -14.29 22.06 -4.14
N LYS A 112 -13.73 23.17 -4.63
CA LYS A 112 -12.30 23.36 -4.80
C LYS A 112 -11.55 23.28 -3.47
N ASP A 113 -12.05 23.94 -2.42
CA ASP A 113 -11.47 23.88 -1.06
C ASP A 113 -11.39 22.43 -0.54
N ILE A 114 -12.47 21.64 -0.73
CA ILE A 114 -12.52 20.22 -0.33
C ILE A 114 -11.46 19.41 -1.06
N TYR A 115 -11.34 19.55 -2.39
CA TYR A 115 -10.32 18.84 -3.18
C TYR A 115 -8.90 19.29 -2.83
N THR A 116 -8.67 20.58 -2.63
CA THR A 116 -7.34 21.12 -2.29
C THR A 116 -6.86 20.64 -0.91
N LYS A 117 -7.77 20.58 0.07
CA LYS A 117 -7.47 19.99 1.38
C LYS A 117 -7.15 18.49 1.29
N PHE A 118 -7.80 17.76 0.43
CA PHE A 118 -7.44 16.36 0.20
C PHE A 118 -6.03 16.25 -0.38
N LEU A 119 -5.66 17.11 -1.36
CA LEU A 119 -4.32 17.13 -1.96
C LEU A 119 -3.21 17.44 -0.97
N SER A 120 -3.42 18.37 -0.05
CA SER A 120 -2.39 18.73 0.94
C SER A 120 -1.97 17.53 1.82
N ASN A 121 -2.80 16.48 1.87
CA ASN A 121 -2.58 15.27 2.65
C ASN A 121 -2.40 14.01 1.79
N SER A 122 -2.47 14.15 0.47
CA SER A 122 -2.39 13.03 -0.49
C SER A 122 -1.43 13.38 -1.62
N ASN A 123 -0.56 12.43 -1.96
CA ASN A 123 0.44 12.63 -3.01
C ASN A 123 -0.10 12.33 -4.42
N ASP A 124 -1.36 11.91 -4.57
CA ASP A 124 -1.93 11.54 -5.87
C ASP A 124 -2.84 12.63 -6.44
N ASN A 125 -2.23 13.53 -7.21
CA ASN A 125 -2.93 14.60 -7.92
C ASN A 125 -3.89 14.09 -9.00
N LEU A 126 -3.68 12.88 -9.54
CA LEU A 126 -4.49 12.33 -10.64
C LEU A 126 -5.94 12.11 -10.26
N LEU A 127 -6.19 11.72 -9.00
CA LEU A 127 -7.54 11.41 -8.53
C LEU A 127 -8.48 12.62 -8.67
N ILE A 128 -7.95 13.83 -8.48
CA ILE A 128 -8.76 15.06 -8.49
C ILE A 128 -8.46 16.01 -9.65
N GLU A 129 -7.42 15.74 -10.46
CA GLU A 129 -7.01 16.61 -11.58
C GLU A 129 -8.19 16.91 -12.51
N ASN A 130 -8.95 15.89 -12.90
CA ASN A 130 -10.12 16.03 -13.75
C ASN A 130 -11.23 16.86 -13.08
N SER A 131 -11.39 16.73 -11.77
CA SER A 131 -12.37 17.50 -11.00
C SER A 131 -11.99 18.97 -10.90
N LEU A 132 -10.72 19.29 -10.64
CA LEU A 132 -10.23 20.66 -10.63
C LEU A 132 -10.37 21.33 -12.00
N LYS A 133 -9.96 20.65 -13.09
CA LYS A 133 -10.15 21.14 -14.45
C LYS A 133 -11.63 21.37 -14.81
N ARG A 134 -12.54 20.57 -14.25
CA ARG A 134 -13.99 20.74 -14.42
C ARG A 134 -14.49 21.98 -13.68
N ILE A 135 -14.03 22.18 -12.43
CA ILE A 135 -14.36 23.36 -11.61
C ILE A 135 -13.90 24.64 -12.28
N GLU A 136 -12.67 24.69 -12.80
CA GLU A 136 -12.12 25.86 -13.53
C GLU A 136 -13.02 26.26 -14.70
N LYS A 137 -13.59 25.25 -15.40
CA LYS A 137 -14.53 25.47 -16.50
C LYS A 137 -15.98 25.69 -16.03
N LYS A 138 -16.24 25.72 -14.74
CA LYS A 138 -17.58 25.79 -14.13
C LYS A 138 -18.58 24.79 -14.73
N LYS A 139 -18.09 23.60 -15.10
CA LYS A 139 -18.90 22.55 -15.70
C LYS A 139 -19.51 21.68 -14.59
N GLU A 140 -20.83 21.53 -14.65
CA GLU A 140 -21.54 20.68 -13.70
C GLU A 140 -21.19 19.20 -13.91
N PRO A 141 -20.84 18.45 -12.85
CA PRO A 141 -20.58 17.03 -12.94
C PRO A 141 -21.85 16.19 -12.94
N ASN A 142 -21.74 14.97 -13.44
CA ASN A 142 -22.80 13.98 -13.28
C ASN A 142 -22.99 13.59 -11.82
N LYS A 143 -24.20 13.28 -11.44
CA LYS A 143 -24.53 12.73 -10.11
C LYS A 143 -23.93 11.33 -9.96
N LEU A 144 -23.17 11.09 -8.89
CA LEU A 144 -22.46 9.82 -8.66
C LEU A 144 -23.37 8.72 -8.10
N ILE A 145 -24.36 9.11 -7.29
CA ILE A 145 -25.30 8.21 -6.61
C ILE A 145 -26.70 8.59 -7.07
N ILE A 146 -27.31 7.78 -7.94
CA ILE A 146 -28.55 8.12 -8.65
C ILE A 146 -29.77 7.41 -8.03
N ASN A 147 -29.56 6.18 -7.54
CA ASN A 147 -30.64 5.31 -7.14
C ASN A 147 -30.30 4.47 -5.90
N LEU A 148 -31.26 3.68 -5.42
CA LEU A 148 -31.08 2.85 -4.21
C LEU A 148 -29.99 1.79 -4.38
N ASN A 149 -29.81 1.22 -5.58
CA ASN A 149 -28.76 0.23 -5.78
C ASN A 149 -27.38 0.88 -5.63
N ASP A 150 -27.20 2.11 -6.12
CA ASP A 150 -25.95 2.85 -5.95
C ASP A 150 -25.64 3.09 -4.47
N VAL A 151 -26.66 3.46 -3.65
CA VAL A 151 -26.49 3.65 -2.20
C VAL A 151 -26.09 2.37 -1.50
N ILE A 152 -26.74 1.26 -1.81
CA ILE A 152 -26.44 -0.02 -1.17
C ILE A 152 -25.07 -0.53 -1.67
N ALA A 153 -24.71 -0.30 -2.92
CA ALA A 153 -23.38 -0.61 -3.44
C ALA A 153 -22.28 0.18 -2.70
N GLU A 154 -22.48 1.49 -2.48
CA GLU A 154 -21.56 2.31 -1.65
C GLU A 154 -21.46 1.77 -0.22
N LEU A 155 -22.59 1.40 0.39
CA LEU A 155 -22.59 0.84 1.73
C LEU A 155 -21.78 -0.46 1.80
N PHE A 156 -21.97 -1.38 0.84
CA PHE A 156 -21.22 -2.63 0.81
C PHE A 156 -19.73 -2.39 0.52
N SER A 157 -19.38 -1.43 -0.34
CA SER A 157 -17.99 -1.04 -0.57
C SER A 157 -17.35 -0.45 0.69
N THR A 158 -18.10 0.37 1.45
CA THR A 158 -17.64 0.91 2.73
C THR A 158 -17.42 -0.20 3.77
N ILE A 159 -18.35 -1.15 3.86
CA ILE A 159 -18.18 -2.31 4.73
C ILE A 159 -16.93 -3.09 4.33
N ALA A 160 -16.77 -3.42 3.06
CA ALA A 160 -15.61 -4.14 2.57
C ALA A 160 -14.29 -3.46 2.97
N SER A 161 -14.18 -2.14 2.80
CA SER A 161 -12.96 -1.38 3.11
C SER A 161 -12.70 -1.18 4.62
N THR A 162 -13.69 -1.42 5.47
CA THR A 162 -13.53 -1.34 6.93
C THR A 162 -12.85 -2.58 7.50
N PHE A 163 -12.90 -3.71 6.78
CA PHE A 163 -12.25 -4.96 7.14
C PHE A 163 -10.88 -5.05 6.48
N ASN A 164 -9.88 -4.50 7.09
CA ASN A 164 -8.52 -4.55 6.53
C ASN A 164 -7.59 -5.33 7.48
N SER A 165 -7.82 -6.65 7.59
CA SER A 165 -6.88 -7.56 8.25
C SER A 165 -6.87 -8.89 7.52
N ASP A 166 -5.75 -9.61 7.57
CA ASP A 166 -5.57 -10.90 6.90
C ASP A 166 -6.67 -11.92 7.24
N PHE A 167 -7.23 -11.85 8.47
CA PHE A 167 -8.32 -12.71 8.91
C PHE A 167 -9.69 -12.36 8.30
N THR A 168 -9.87 -11.15 7.78
CA THR A 168 -11.15 -10.64 7.28
C THR A 168 -11.20 -10.46 5.76
N ASN A 169 -10.13 -10.83 5.06
CA ASN A 169 -9.99 -10.65 3.61
C ASN A 169 -11.17 -11.27 2.84
N ASN A 170 -11.60 -12.47 3.21
CA ASN A 170 -12.73 -13.15 2.60
C ASN A 170 -14.05 -12.37 2.73
N PHE A 171 -14.29 -11.71 3.87
CA PHE A 171 -15.48 -10.87 4.06
C PHE A 171 -15.42 -9.63 3.15
N SER A 172 -14.27 -8.99 3.07
CA SER A 172 -14.04 -7.84 2.17
C SER A 172 -14.30 -8.21 0.71
N ILE A 173 -13.84 -9.37 0.26
CA ILE A 173 -14.11 -9.91 -1.08
C ILE A 173 -15.61 -10.12 -1.30
N ILE A 174 -16.31 -10.74 -0.36
CA ILE A 174 -17.77 -11.01 -0.46
C ILE A 174 -18.56 -9.69 -0.57
N TYR A 175 -18.28 -8.72 0.30
CA TYR A 175 -18.97 -7.43 0.28
C TYR A 175 -18.63 -6.61 -0.97
N SER A 176 -17.41 -6.69 -1.48
CA SER A 176 -17.03 -6.10 -2.76
C SER A 176 -17.82 -6.71 -3.92
N HIS A 177 -18.02 -8.02 -3.93
CA HIS A 177 -18.88 -8.68 -4.92
C HIS A 177 -20.34 -8.26 -4.80
N PHE A 178 -20.89 -8.11 -3.60
CA PHE A 178 -22.26 -7.57 -3.42
C PHE A 178 -22.37 -6.14 -3.93
N SER A 179 -21.36 -5.30 -3.69
CA SER A 179 -21.29 -3.96 -4.23
C SER A 179 -21.34 -3.96 -5.76
N LEU A 180 -20.50 -4.77 -6.41
CA LEU A 180 -20.42 -4.88 -7.87
C LEU A 180 -21.64 -5.59 -8.49
N TYR A 181 -22.33 -6.46 -7.77
CA TYR A 181 -23.60 -7.03 -8.20
C TYR A 181 -24.68 -5.96 -8.36
N LEU A 182 -24.70 -4.98 -7.47
CA LEU A 182 -25.66 -3.87 -7.51
C LEU A 182 -25.27 -2.76 -8.51
N LYS A 183 -23.97 -2.52 -8.67
CA LYS A 183 -23.40 -1.49 -9.56
C LYS A 183 -22.14 -2.03 -10.23
N LYS A 184 -22.33 -2.63 -11.42
CA LYS A 184 -21.25 -3.32 -12.14
C LYS A 184 -20.06 -2.44 -12.54
N ASP A 185 -20.34 -1.15 -12.83
CA ASP A 185 -19.35 -0.14 -13.24
C ASP A 185 -18.86 0.71 -12.05
N PHE A 186 -18.91 0.19 -10.84
CA PHE A 186 -18.43 0.88 -9.66
C PHE A 186 -16.92 0.75 -9.53
N GLU A 187 -16.18 1.66 -10.13
CA GLU A 187 -14.72 1.62 -10.26
C GLU A 187 -13.98 1.50 -8.91
N VAL A 188 -14.45 2.22 -7.88
CA VAL A 188 -13.85 2.12 -6.53
C VAL A 188 -13.93 0.70 -5.95
N ALA A 189 -15.08 0.04 -6.11
CA ALA A 189 -15.25 -1.34 -5.65
C ALA A 189 -14.45 -2.33 -6.52
N GLN A 190 -14.30 -2.06 -7.83
CA GLN A 190 -13.47 -2.87 -8.74
C GLN A 190 -12.00 -2.79 -8.34
N LEU A 191 -11.48 -1.59 -8.06
CA LEU A 191 -10.11 -1.39 -7.62
C LEU A 191 -9.84 -2.08 -6.29
N TYR A 192 -10.71 -1.84 -5.32
CA TYR A 192 -10.53 -2.44 -3.99
C TYR A 192 -10.58 -3.98 -4.05
N LEU A 193 -11.53 -4.55 -4.80
CA LEU A 193 -11.57 -6.01 -5.01
C LEU A 193 -10.30 -6.53 -5.71
N ALA A 194 -9.79 -5.78 -6.71
CA ALA A 194 -8.56 -6.16 -7.38
C ALA A 194 -7.36 -6.18 -6.43
N GLU A 195 -7.23 -5.20 -5.54
CA GLU A 195 -6.19 -5.16 -4.51
C GLU A 195 -6.30 -6.32 -3.50
N LEU A 196 -7.52 -6.68 -3.09
CA LEU A 196 -7.74 -7.86 -2.25
C LEU A 196 -7.34 -9.16 -2.96
N LEU A 197 -7.61 -9.27 -4.26
CA LEU A 197 -7.20 -10.42 -5.07
C LEU A 197 -5.68 -10.46 -5.28
N GLU A 198 -5.01 -9.31 -5.39
CA GLU A 198 -3.54 -9.23 -5.41
C GLU A 198 -2.92 -9.75 -4.11
N SER A 199 -3.48 -9.41 -2.94
CA SER A 199 -3.00 -9.93 -1.65
C SER A 199 -3.13 -11.45 -1.55
N ASP A 200 -4.15 -12.02 -2.20
CA ASP A 200 -4.34 -13.47 -2.33
C ASP A 200 -3.53 -14.07 -3.51
N LYS A 201 -2.64 -13.30 -4.16
CA LYS A 201 -1.84 -13.70 -5.34
C LYS A 201 -2.68 -14.10 -6.56
N ARG A 202 -3.94 -13.69 -6.62
CA ARG A 202 -4.87 -13.94 -7.73
C ARG A 202 -4.74 -12.85 -8.80
N TYR A 203 -3.55 -12.69 -9.35
CA TYR A 203 -3.17 -11.60 -10.26
C TYR A 203 -3.99 -11.55 -11.55
N LEU A 204 -4.36 -12.71 -12.12
CA LEU A 204 -5.20 -12.79 -13.32
C LEU A 204 -6.60 -12.23 -13.07
N ASP A 205 -7.21 -12.58 -11.93
CA ASP A 205 -8.53 -12.09 -11.56
C ASP A 205 -8.50 -10.57 -11.30
N ALA A 206 -7.46 -10.08 -10.61
CA ALA A 206 -7.23 -8.66 -10.41
C ALA A 206 -7.10 -7.90 -11.75
N ASN A 207 -6.32 -8.44 -12.69
CA ASN A 207 -6.13 -7.85 -14.02
C ASN A 207 -7.42 -7.77 -14.83
N ASN A 208 -8.35 -8.71 -14.65
CA ASN A 208 -9.68 -8.66 -15.27
C ASN A 208 -10.52 -7.49 -14.74
N LEU A 209 -10.38 -7.15 -13.46
CA LEU A 209 -11.04 -5.98 -12.87
C LEU A 209 -10.40 -4.67 -13.36
N TYR A 210 -9.07 -4.57 -13.34
CA TYR A 210 -8.35 -3.38 -13.84
C TYR A 210 -8.65 -3.10 -15.32
N LYS A 211 -8.87 -4.12 -16.14
CA LYS A 211 -9.26 -3.96 -17.56
C LYS A 211 -10.59 -3.22 -17.73
N ASN A 212 -11.49 -3.30 -16.77
CA ASN A 212 -12.81 -2.67 -16.83
C ASN A 212 -12.80 -1.18 -16.49
N ILE A 213 -11.69 -0.66 -15.91
CA ILE A 213 -11.53 0.75 -15.59
C ILE A 213 -11.39 1.56 -16.87
N LYS A 214 -12.29 2.52 -17.07
CA LYS A 214 -12.37 3.30 -18.31
C LYS A 214 -11.20 4.29 -18.44
N PRO A 215 -10.75 4.61 -19.68
CA PRO A 215 -9.70 5.61 -19.90
C PRO A 215 -10.03 7.01 -19.37
N SER A 216 -11.32 7.35 -19.27
CA SER A 216 -11.78 8.63 -18.71
C SER A 216 -11.79 8.68 -17.18
N SER A 217 -11.56 7.55 -16.52
CA SER A 217 -11.51 7.45 -15.06
C SER A 217 -10.25 8.09 -14.48
N SER A 218 -10.37 8.73 -13.33
CA SER A 218 -9.23 9.19 -12.55
C SER A 218 -8.35 8.02 -12.06
N PHE A 219 -8.90 6.82 -11.97
CA PHE A 219 -8.19 5.61 -11.54
C PHE A 219 -7.48 4.86 -12.67
N TYR A 220 -7.69 5.26 -13.94
CA TYR A 220 -7.19 4.52 -15.10
C TYR A 220 -5.66 4.33 -15.09
N TRP A 221 -4.95 5.39 -14.76
CA TRP A 221 -3.49 5.35 -14.68
C TRP A 221 -3.00 4.36 -13.63
N HIS A 222 -3.56 4.44 -12.43
CA HIS A 222 -3.24 3.53 -11.32
C HIS A 222 -3.57 2.07 -11.69
N ALA A 223 -4.74 1.81 -12.25
CA ALA A 223 -5.15 0.47 -12.70
C ALA A 223 -4.18 -0.11 -13.75
N LYS A 224 -3.69 0.72 -14.69
CA LYS A 224 -2.69 0.29 -15.68
C LYS A 224 -1.34 -0.06 -15.05
N LEU A 225 -0.86 0.73 -14.07
CA LEU A 225 0.38 0.44 -13.34
C LEU A 225 0.27 -0.89 -12.57
N LYS A 226 -0.82 -1.06 -11.82
CA LYS A 226 -1.10 -2.31 -11.09
C LYS A 226 -1.17 -3.51 -12.02
N LYS A 227 -1.90 -3.37 -13.15
CA LYS A 227 -1.95 -4.44 -14.17
C LYS A 227 -0.59 -4.79 -14.73
N ALA A 228 0.26 -3.80 -15.02
CA ALA A 228 1.62 -4.05 -15.51
C ALA A 228 2.47 -4.80 -14.49
N ARG A 229 2.40 -4.41 -13.20
CA ARG A 229 3.06 -5.12 -12.11
C ARG A 229 2.58 -6.56 -11.96
N ASN A 230 1.27 -6.78 -12.05
CA ASN A 230 0.71 -8.14 -11.98
C ASN A 230 1.17 -9.02 -13.15
N LEU A 231 1.34 -8.45 -14.36
CA LEU A 231 1.90 -9.17 -15.49
C LEU A 231 3.36 -9.59 -15.25
N GLU A 232 4.17 -8.74 -14.64
CA GLU A 232 5.52 -9.12 -14.21
C GLU A 232 5.49 -10.28 -13.23
N LEU A 233 4.65 -10.21 -12.19
CA LEU A 233 4.50 -11.29 -11.20
C LEU A 233 3.99 -12.61 -11.79
N LEU A 234 3.31 -12.56 -12.93
CA LEU A 234 2.87 -13.71 -13.71
C LEU A 234 3.93 -14.21 -14.71
N GLY A 235 5.10 -13.56 -14.79
CA GLY A 235 6.16 -13.87 -15.77
C GLY A 235 5.91 -13.31 -17.17
N GLU A 236 4.84 -12.52 -17.37
CA GLU A 236 4.50 -11.87 -18.66
C GLU A 236 5.26 -10.53 -18.84
N ASN A 237 6.58 -10.58 -18.74
CA ASN A 237 7.43 -9.38 -18.67
C ASN A 237 7.36 -8.50 -19.92
N GLU A 238 7.32 -9.10 -21.11
CA GLU A 238 7.24 -8.35 -22.37
C GLU A 238 5.95 -7.53 -22.44
N ASN A 239 4.83 -8.11 -22.03
CA ASN A 239 3.54 -7.41 -21.98
C ASN A 239 3.57 -6.28 -20.95
N SER A 240 4.16 -6.51 -19.79
CA SER A 240 4.34 -5.49 -18.75
C SER A 240 5.16 -4.30 -19.27
N ILE A 241 6.35 -4.57 -19.83
CA ILE A 241 7.26 -3.58 -20.37
C ILE A 241 6.57 -2.78 -21.49
N LEU A 242 5.82 -3.43 -22.39
CA LEU A 242 5.10 -2.76 -23.47
C LEU A 242 4.09 -1.76 -22.94
N ILE A 243 3.30 -2.15 -21.94
CA ILE A 243 2.30 -1.27 -21.28
C ILE A 243 3.00 -0.07 -20.65
N LEU A 244 4.08 -0.28 -19.88
CA LEU A 244 4.78 0.76 -19.15
C LEU A 244 5.49 1.74 -20.10
N LYS A 245 6.12 1.26 -21.18
CA LYS A 245 6.71 2.14 -22.21
C LYS A 245 5.65 3.01 -22.87
N LYS A 246 4.46 2.45 -23.18
CA LYS A 246 3.36 3.24 -23.71
C LYS A 246 2.91 4.30 -22.71
N MET A 247 2.73 3.94 -21.44
CA MET A 247 2.35 4.88 -20.38
C MET A 247 3.37 6.01 -20.21
N SER A 248 4.67 5.70 -20.18
CA SER A 248 5.72 6.71 -20.03
C SER A 248 5.74 7.72 -21.17
N ASN A 249 5.33 7.32 -22.39
CA ASN A 249 5.19 8.20 -23.54
C ASN A 249 3.90 9.03 -23.52
N GLU A 250 2.80 8.49 -22.97
CA GLU A 250 1.50 9.17 -22.86
C GLU A 250 1.54 10.35 -21.89
N LYS A 251 2.26 10.23 -20.75
CA LYS A 251 2.39 11.27 -19.72
C LYS A 251 3.86 11.50 -19.37
N LYS A 252 4.45 12.51 -20.03
CA LYS A 252 5.89 12.85 -19.86
C LYS A 252 6.20 13.62 -18.56
N ASP A 253 5.20 14.04 -17.84
CA ASP A 253 5.30 14.69 -16.53
C ASP A 253 5.25 13.68 -15.35
N ARG A 254 5.17 12.37 -15.65
CA ARG A 254 5.10 11.31 -14.63
C ARG A 254 6.28 10.37 -14.71
N TYR A 255 6.74 9.94 -13.54
CA TYR A 255 7.90 9.04 -13.38
C TYR A 255 7.53 7.61 -12.99
N ASP A 256 6.32 7.36 -12.50
CA ASP A 256 5.90 6.09 -11.90
C ASP A 256 5.99 4.88 -12.86
N ALA A 257 5.62 5.06 -14.14
CA ALA A 257 5.81 4.01 -15.15
C ALA A 257 7.30 3.72 -15.43
N LEU A 258 8.15 4.76 -15.37
CA LEU A 258 9.60 4.61 -15.53
C LEU A 258 10.23 3.93 -14.32
N LYS A 259 9.77 4.30 -13.11
CA LYS A 259 10.19 3.60 -11.89
C LYS A 259 9.91 2.11 -11.98
N LEU A 260 8.69 1.74 -12.37
CA LEU A 260 8.31 0.33 -12.48
C LEU A 260 9.08 -0.40 -13.60
N LEU A 261 9.40 0.27 -14.73
CA LEU A 261 10.31 -0.26 -15.75
C LEU A 261 11.69 -0.53 -15.16
N GLY A 262 12.24 0.42 -14.41
CA GLY A 262 13.51 0.25 -13.71
C GLY A 262 13.46 -0.92 -12.72
N ASP A 263 12.39 -1.05 -11.93
CA ASP A 263 12.22 -2.14 -10.97
C ASP A 263 12.22 -3.51 -11.68
N ILE A 264 11.53 -3.64 -12.83
CA ILE A 264 11.53 -4.87 -13.63
C ILE A 264 12.95 -5.20 -14.10
N TYR A 265 13.65 -4.25 -14.70
CA TYR A 265 15.02 -4.51 -15.19
C TYR A 265 15.99 -4.84 -14.05
N ARG A 266 15.87 -4.18 -12.89
CA ARG A 266 16.65 -4.49 -11.70
C ARG A 266 16.40 -5.91 -11.18
N ASN A 267 15.14 -6.36 -11.16
CA ASN A 267 14.78 -7.72 -10.73
C ASN A 267 15.33 -8.82 -11.65
N TYR A 268 15.78 -8.46 -12.86
CA TYR A 268 16.47 -9.33 -13.82
C TYR A 268 17.97 -9.06 -13.90
N ASP A 269 18.55 -8.41 -12.88
CA ASP A 269 19.98 -8.06 -12.79
C ASP A 269 20.51 -7.21 -13.97
N LYS A 270 19.60 -6.55 -14.70
CA LYS A 270 19.92 -5.62 -15.79
C LYS A 270 20.07 -4.20 -15.25
N TYR A 271 21.09 -3.99 -14.44
CA TYR A 271 21.26 -2.76 -13.68
C TYR A 271 21.47 -1.51 -14.55
N ASN A 272 22.19 -1.62 -15.66
CA ASN A 272 22.39 -0.51 -16.60
C ASN A 272 21.06 -0.02 -17.20
N GLU A 273 20.20 -0.94 -17.62
CA GLU A 273 18.87 -0.61 -18.13
C GLU A 273 17.97 -0.03 -17.03
N ALA A 274 18.02 -0.59 -15.82
CA ALA A 274 17.29 -0.07 -14.67
C ALA A 274 17.68 1.38 -14.37
N ILE A 275 18.99 1.66 -14.28
CA ILE A 275 19.55 3.00 -14.05
C ILE A 275 19.08 3.98 -15.12
N LYS A 276 19.08 3.58 -16.39
CA LYS A 276 18.59 4.42 -17.49
C LYS A 276 17.14 4.87 -17.24
N TYR A 277 16.24 3.95 -16.90
CA TYR A 277 14.84 4.29 -16.66
C TYR A 277 14.65 5.10 -15.37
N TYR A 278 15.37 4.80 -14.31
CA TYR A 278 15.34 5.60 -13.09
C TYR A 278 15.85 7.04 -13.33
N ASN A 279 16.92 7.20 -14.07
CA ASN A 279 17.47 8.52 -14.43
C ASN A 279 16.47 9.33 -15.26
N GLU A 280 15.82 8.71 -16.23
CA GLU A 280 14.72 9.35 -16.97
C GLU A 280 13.58 9.72 -16.03
N GLY A 281 13.22 8.84 -15.09
CA GLY A 281 12.21 9.13 -14.08
C GLY A 281 12.56 10.34 -13.22
N VAL A 282 13.78 10.40 -12.71
CA VAL A 282 14.27 11.54 -11.91
C VAL A 282 14.29 12.84 -12.73
N SER A 283 14.66 12.78 -14.02
CA SER A 283 14.69 13.97 -14.89
C SER A 283 13.31 14.61 -15.12
N ARG A 284 12.22 13.86 -14.90
CA ARG A 284 10.85 14.37 -15.00
C ARG A 284 10.39 15.10 -13.75
N ILE A 285 11.13 15.01 -12.66
CA ILE A 285 10.79 15.60 -11.36
C ILE A 285 11.42 16.99 -11.29
N LYS A 286 10.60 18.02 -11.13
CA LYS A 286 11.07 19.42 -11.02
C LYS A 286 11.84 19.65 -9.73
N GLN A 287 11.34 19.13 -8.62
CA GLN A 287 11.93 19.23 -7.31
C GLN A 287 11.75 17.89 -6.58
N ILE A 288 12.85 17.36 -6.06
CA ILE A 288 12.82 16.11 -5.27
C ILE A 288 12.20 16.42 -3.90
N GLU A 289 11.15 15.68 -3.58
CA GLU A 289 10.38 15.77 -2.33
C GLU A 289 10.30 14.40 -1.65
N VAL A 290 9.76 14.37 -0.43
CA VAL A 290 9.58 13.15 0.37
C VAL A 290 8.94 12.00 -0.43
N THR A 291 7.97 12.32 -1.29
CA THR A 291 7.22 11.33 -2.10
C THR A 291 8.05 10.60 -3.14
N HIS A 292 9.24 11.10 -3.44
CA HIS A 292 10.14 10.53 -4.45
C HIS A 292 11.20 9.57 -3.87
N TRP A 293 11.16 9.33 -2.56
CA TRP A 293 12.19 8.54 -1.87
C TRP A 293 12.35 7.13 -2.43
N GLU A 294 11.24 6.45 -2.78
CA GLU A 294 11.31 5.09 -3.33
C GLU A 294 12.01 5.03 -4.70
N LEU A 295 11.85 6.08 -5.54
CA LEU A 295 12.56 6.15 -6.82
C LEU A 295 14.06 6.28 -6.60
N LEU A 296 14.49 7.18 -5.70
CA LEU A 296 15.90 7.35 -5.37
C LEU A 296 16.46 6.09 -4.70
N TYR A 297 15.71 5.45 -3.80
CA TYR A 297 16.12 4.21 -3.14
C TYR A 297 16.35 3.08 -4.14
N SER A 298 15.38 2.87 -5.06
CA SER A 298 15.53 1.87 -6.12
C SER A 298 16.68 2.14 -7.05
N ARG A 299 16.94 3.43 -7.37
CA ARG A 299 18.07 3.84 -8.19
C ARG A 299 19.39 3.66 -7.46
N GLY A 300 19.46 4.02 -6.19
CA GLY A 300 20.63 3.81 -5.35
C GLY A 300 21.03 2.34 -5.27
N ILE A 301 20.07 1.43 -5.07
CA ILE A 301 20.31 -0.02 -5.11
C ILE A 301 20.87 -0.44 -6.50
N ALA A 302 20.29 0.08 -7.58
CA ALA A 302 20.77 -0.27 -8.93
C ALA A 302 22.18 0.25 -9.19
N TYR A 303 22.53 1.44 -8.71
CA TYR A 303 23.89 1.98 -8.78
C TYR A 303 24.89 1.13 -7.99
N GLU A 304 24.53 0.74 -6.75
CA GLU A 304 25.40 -0.10 -5.91
C GLU A 304 25.66 -1.45 -6.57
N ARG A 305 24.61 -2.10 -7.09
CA ARG A 305 24.73 -3.37 -7.81
C ARG A 305 25.47 -3.26 -9.15
N ASN A 306 25.61 -2.06 -9.69
CA ASN A 306 26.36 -1.74 -10.90
C ASN A 306 27.78 -1.20 -10.61
N ASP A 307 28.28 -1.37 -9.39
CA ASP A 307 29.57 -0.90 -8.90
C ASP A 307 29.75 0.64 -8.94
N GLU A 308 28.65 1.40 -8.98
CA GLU A 308 28.62 2.87 -8.99
C GLU A 308 28.34 3.46 -7.61
N TRP A 309 29.10 3.04 -6.58
CA TRP A 309 28.84 3.35 -5.17
C TRP A 309 28.64 4.85 -4.88
N ASN A 310 29.48 5.72 -5.42
CA ASN A 310 29.39 7.17 -5.16
C ASN A 310 28.04 7.76 -5.56
N LEU A 311 27.38 7.22 -6.59
CA LEU A 311 26.05 7.64 -7.01
C LEU A 311 24.96 7.03 -6.12
N ALA A 312 25.15 5.78 -5.69
CA ALA A 312 24.26 5.11 -4.74
C ALA A 312 24.21 5.87 -3.41
N GLU A 313 25.37 6.14 -2.82
CA GLU A 313 25.51 6.87 -1.55
C GLU A 313 24.84 8.26 -1.61
N LYS A 314 25.03 8.98 -2.72
CA LYS A 314 24.40 10.28 -2.95
C LYS A 314 22.87 10.19 -2.91
N ASP A 315 22.28 9.17 -3.52
CA ASP A 315 20.85 8.97 -3.50
C ASP A 315 20.35 8.63 -2.10
N PHE A 316 21.03 7.73 -1.38
CA PHE A 316 20.65 7.37 -0.01
C PHE A 316 20.76 8.54 0.96
N LEU A 317 21.85 9.32 0.88
CA LEU A 317 22.02 10.53 1.70
C LEU A 317 20.94 11.57 1.37
N LYS A 318 20.56 11.71 0.10
CA LYS A 318 19.47 12.62 -0.30
C LYS A 318 18.13 12.22 0.30
N ILE A 319 17.86 10.92 0.40
CA ILE A 319 16.65 10.43 1.07
C ILE A 319 16.71 10.77 2.57
N LEU A 320 17.85 10.57 3.24
CA LEU A 320 17.99 10.87 4.66
C LEU A 320 17.95 12.38 4.98
N GLU A 321 18.28 13.26 4.03
CA GLU A 321 18.01 14.69 4.16
C GLU A 321 16.49 14.99 4.22
N LEU A 322 15.69 14.25 3.47
CA LEU A 322 14.24 14.44 3.38
C LEU A 322 13.48 13.66 4.48
N ILE A 323 13.96 12.48 4.81
CA ILE A 323 13.35 11.54 5.78
C ILE A 323 14.49 10.99 6.67
N PRO A 324 14.92 11.74 7.70
CA PRO A 324 16.06 11.35 8.54
C PRO A 324 15.91 10.00 9.25
N ASP A 325 14.68 9.52 9.39
CA ASP A 325 14.32 8.31 10.12
C ASP A 325 13.78 7.20 9.22
N GLN A 326 14.16 7.20 7.91
CA GLN A 326 13.73 6.14 6.98
C GLN A 326 14.55 4.86 7.25
N PRO A 327 13.93 3.81 7.87
CA PRO A 327 14.70 2.67 8.39
C PRO A 327 15.34 1.81 7.30
N ASP A 328 14.68 1.67 6.13
CA ASP A 328 15.24 0.88 5.02
C ASP A 328 16.54 1.53 4.50
N VAL A 329 16.56 2.86 4.40
CA VAL A 329 17.72 3.60 3.89
C VAL A 329 18.83 3.64 4.94
N LEU A 330 18.50 3.88 6.22
CA LEU A 330 19.47 3.82 7.32
C LEU A 330 20.15 2.45 7.37
N ASN A 331 19.36 1.39 7.27
CA ASN A 331 19.87 0.02 7.29
C ASN A 331 20.75 -0.26 6.05
N TYR A 332 20.27 0.06 4.84
CA TYR A 332 20.99 -0.24 3.61
C TYR A 332 22.32 0.50 3.52
N LEU A 333 22.30 1.81 3.77
CA LEU A 333 23.51 2.64 3.74
C LEU A 333 24.51 2.22 4.83
N GLY A 334 24.01 1.98 6.06
CA GLY A 334 24.85 1.52 7.16
C GLY A 334 25.47 0.17 6.88
N TYR A 335 24.70 -0.81 6.38
CA TYR A 335 25.21 -2.13 6.00
C TYR A 335 26.28 -2.03 4.88
N SER A 336 26.01 -1.25 3.85
CA SER A 336 26.96 -1.07 2.73
C SER A 336 28.27 -0.42 3.19
N TRP A 337 28.22 0.53 4.12
CA TRP A 337 29.44 1.11 4.71
C TRP A 337 30.22 0.09 5.55
N ILE A 338 29.55 -0.78 6.29
CA ILE A 338 30.18 -1.88 7.04
C ILE A 338 30.91 -2.83 6.09
N GLU A 339 30.24 -3.29 5.03
CA GLU A 339 30.83 -4.20 4.03
C GLU A 339 32.06 -3.60 3.32
N GLN A 340 32.03 -2.31 3.07
CA GLN A 340 33.15 -1.58 2.46
C GLN A 340 34.21 -1.11 3.45
N ASN A 341 34.01 -1.36 4.74
CA ASN A 341 34.89 -0.91 5.83
C ASN A 341 35.13 0.60 5.85
N ILE A 342 34.08 1.39 5.56
CA ILE A 342 34.10 2.86 5.57
C ILE A 342 33.06 3.40 6.54
N ASN A 343 33.28 4.61 7.08
CA ASN A 343 32.34 5.32 7.97
C ASN A 343 31.75 4.46 9.11
N LEU A 344 32.53 3.52 9.68
CA LEU A 344 32.05 2.47 10.59
C LEU A 344 31.26 2.99 11.79
N ASP A 345 31.66 4.10 12.41
CA ASP A 345 30.95 4.68 13.55
C ASP A 345 29.57 5.21 13.14
N GLN A 346 29.48 5.83 11.98
CA GLN A 346 28.22 6.34 11.46
C GLN A 346 27.32 5.20 10.98
N ALA A 347 27.90 4.20 10.33
CA ALA A 347 27.22 2.98 9.90
C ALA A 347 26.52 2.29 11.08
N LYS A 348 27.27 2.08 12.17
CA LYS A 348 26.72 1.51 13.41
C LYS A 348 25.56 2.34 13.96
N LYS A 349 25.69 3.68 14.01
CA LYS A 349 24.61 4.58 14.45
C LYS A 349 23.36 4.46 13.58
N PHE A 350 23.53 4.36 12.28
CA PHE A 350 22.41 4.23 11.35
C PHE A 350 21.69 2.92 11.51
N ILE A 351 22.42 1.79 11.60
CA ILE A 351 21.82 0.47 11.78
C ILE A 351 21.12 0.37 13.15
N LEU A 352 21.73 0.89 14.22
CA LEU A 352 21.09 0.96 15.53
C LEU A 352 19.78 1.73 15.48
N LYS A 353 19.78 2.91 14.84
CA LYS A 353 18.56 3.71 14.67
C LYS A 353 17.48 2.98 13.88
N ALA A 354 17.85 2.27 12.81
CA ALA A 354 16.92 1.44 12.04
C ALA A 354 16.32 0.33 12.91
N ALA A 355 17.14 -0.35 13.72
CA ALA A 355 16.71 -1.39 14.63
C ALA A 355 15.79 -0.89 15.76
N ASP A 356 16.02 0.33 16.26
CA ASP A 356 15.13 0.97 17.23
C ASP A 356 13.75 1.29 16.62
N ILE A 357 13.71 1.72 15.36
CA ILE A 357 12.46 2.03 14.64
C ILE A 357 11.69 0.75 14.27
N ARG A 358 12.40 -0.30 13.84
CA ARG A 358 11.81 -1.59 13.45
C ARG A 358 12.42 -2.76 14.23
N PRO A 359 12.12 -2.87 15.53
CA PRO A 359 12.76 -3.86 16.41
C PRO A 359 12.37 -5.32 16.12
N MET A 360 11.38 -5.56 15.27
CA MET A 360 10.92 -6.90 14.87
C MET A 360 11.22 -7.22 13.39
N ASP A 361 12.04 -6.42 12.73
CA ASP A 361 12.48 -6.71 11.36
C ASP A 361 13.74 -7.59 11.39
N PRO A 362 13.67 -8.87 10.96
CA PRO A 362 14.77 -9.80 11.05
C PRO A 362 16.00 -9.36 10.24
N TYR A 363 15.79 -8.66 9.12
CA TYR A 363 16.89 -8.22 8.27
C TYR A 363 17.66 -7.03 8.84
N ILE A 364 16.95 -6.11 9.49
CA ILE A 364 17.57 -4.98 10.18
C ILE A 364 18.35 -5.48 11.40
N ILE A 365 17.79 -6.44 12.13
CA ILE A 365 18.46 -7.05 13.30
C ILE A 365 19.66 -7.87 12.87
N ASP A 366 19.60 -8.60 11.76
CA ASP A 366 20.75 -9.28 11.15
C ASP A 366 21.86 -8.29 10.80
N SER A 367 21.51 -7.19 10.12
CA SER A 367 22.46 -6.12 9.79
C SER A 367 23.12 -5.53 11.03
N LEU A 368 22.40 -5.39 12.15
CA LEU A 368 22.94 -4.95 13.43
C LEU A 368 23.93 -5.96 13.99
N GLY A 369 23.58 -7.23 13.98
CA GLY A 369 24.46 -8.31 14.40
C GLY A 369 25.73 -8.39 13.55
N TRP A 370 25.59 -8.25 12.22
CA TRP A 370 26.70 -8.23 11.27
C TRP A 370 27.62 -7.00 11.46
N ALA A 371 27.02 -5.84 11.78
CA ALA A 371 27.79 -4.64 12.13
C ALA A 371 28.64 -4.87 13.40
N TYR A 372 28.09 -5.46 14.44
CA TYR A 372 28.85 -5.84 15.64
C TYR A 372 29.95 -6.85 15.30
N PHE A 373 29.67 -7.82 14.43
CA PHE A 373 30.68 -8.80 14.01
C PHE A 373 31.88 -8.15 13.33
N ASN A 374 31.66 -7.25 12.37
CA ASN A 374 32.72 -6.54 11.66
C ASN A 374 33.49 -5.58 12.58
N LEU A 375 32.84 -5.02 13.59
CA LEU A 375 33.46 -4.21 14.63
C LEU A 375 34.16 -5.06 15.72
N LYS A 376 34.18 -6.40 15.57
CA LYS A 376 34.80 -7.37 16.52
C LYS A 376 34.12 -7.42 17.90
N GLU A 377 32.90 -6.91 18.03
CA GLU A 377 32.05 -6.98 19.21
C GLU A 377 31.26 -8.30 19.21
N TYR A 378 31.95 -9.44 19.20
CA TYR A 378 31.39 -10.76 18.87
C TYR A 378 30.27 -11.21 19.79
N ASP A 379 30.33 -10.94 21.09
CA ASP A 379 29.24 -11.30 22.01
C ASP A 379 27.93 -10.55 21.70
N LYS A 380 28.06 -9.28 21.32
CA LYS A 380 26.88 -8.50 20.87
C LYS A 380 26.39 -8.99 19.52
N ALA A 381 27.29 -9.37 18.62
CA ALA A 381 26.93 -9.96 17.33
C ALA A 381 26.09 -11.23 17.53
N VAL A 382 26.55 -12.16 18.37
CA VAL A 382 25.81 -13.38 18.70
C VAL A 382 24.41 -13.05 19.23
N LYS A 383 24.31 -12.14 20.19
CA LYS A 383 23.03 -11.76 20.80
C LYS A 383 22.01 -11.26 19.77
N GLU A 384 22.42 -10.35 18.89
CA GLU A 384 21.48 -9.79 17.89
C GLU A 384 21.20 -10.78 16.76
N LEU A 385 22.16 -11.62 16.34
CA LEU A 385 21.93 -12.66 15.33
C LEU A 385 21.05 -13.79 15.87
N GLU A 386 21.18 -14.18 17.16
CA GLU A 386 20.23 -15.10 17.83
C GLU A 386 18.81 -14.50 17.85
N ARG A 387 18.68 -13.19 18.03
CA ARG A 387 17.39 -12.48 17.93
C ARG A 387 16.86 -12.50 16.50
N ALA A 388 17.70 -12.23 15.49
CA ALA A 388 17.32 -12.25 14.10
C ALA A 388 16.82 -13.64 13.65
N ILE A 389 17.54 -14.72 14.03
CA ILE A 389 17.16 -16.08 13.70
C ILE A 389 15.85 -16.51 14.36
N ASN A 390 15.54 -16.01 15.56
CA ASN A 390 14.26 -16.26 16.22
C ASN A 390 13.08 -15.63 15.46
N LEU A 391 13.32 -14.49 14.80
CA LEU A 391 12.32 -13.83 13.97
C LEU A 391 12.15 -14.51 12.60
N LYS A 392 13.25 -15.02 12.01
CA LYS A 392 13.24 -15.68 10.71
C LYS A 392 14.18 -16.89 10.65
N PRO A 393 13.75 -18.04 11.19
CA PRO A 393 14.60 -19.23 11.34
C PRO A 393 15.09 -19.86 10.03
N THR A 394 14.38 -19.61 8.92
CA THR A 394 14.62 -20.26 7.63
C THR A 394 15.44 -19.41 6.65
N ASP A 395 16.00 -18.30 7.09
CA ASP A 395 16.81 -17.44 6.25
C ASP A 395 18.26 -17.93 6.16
N PRO A 396 18.81 -18.24 4.97
CA PRO A 396 20.15 -18.79 4.85
C PRO A 396 21.26 -17.79 5.21
N ILE A 397 21.05 -16.50 4.98
CA ILE A 397 22.06 -15.45 5.27
C ILE A 397 22.17 -15.26 6.78
N ILE A 398 21.03 -15.15 7.48
CA ILE A 398 21.01 -15.00 8.94
C ILE A 398 21.66 -16.21 9.63
N ASN A 399 21.38 -17.44 9.13
CA ASN A 399 22.02 -18.65 9.63
C ASN A 399 23.55 -18.64 9.40
N ASP A 400 24.00 -18.17 8.22
CA ASP A 400 25.44 -18.09 7.92
C ASP A 400 26.15 -17.06 8.83
N HIS A 401 25.58 -15.85 8.96
CA HIS A 401 26.11 -14.82 9.85
C HIS A 401 26.21 -15.28 11.31
N LEU A 402 25.16 -15.95 11.81
CA LEU A 402 25.17 -16.50 13.17
C LEU A 402 26.22 -17.60 13.34
N GLY A 403 26.40 -18.45 12.34
CA GLY A 403 27.47 -19.45 12.32
C GLY A 403 28.85 -18.81 12.41
N ASP A 404 29.11 -17.74 11.65
CA ASP A 404 30.36 -17.00 11.70
C ASP A 404 30.58 -16.34 13.09
N ALA A 405 29.53 -15.79 13.69
CA ALA A 405 29.59 -15.16 14.99
C ALA A 405 29.86 -16.19 16.11
N TYR A 406 29.20 -17.35 16.10
CA TYR A 406 29.45 -18.43 17.04
C TYR A 406 30.89 -18.92 16.99
N LEU A 407 31.45 -19.06 15.78
CA LEU A 407 32.83 -19.44 15.64
C LEU A 407 33.78 -18.45 16.32
N LYS A 408 33.54 -17.16 16.26
CA LYS A 408 34.37 -16.11 16.85
C LYS A 408 34.34 -16.11 18.39
N VAL A 409 33.31 -16.70 19.00
CA VAL A 409 33.19 -16.88 20.45
C VAL A 409 33.47 -18.32 20.89
N ASN A 410 34.15 -19.11 20.04
CA ASN A 410 34.56 -20.51 20.31
C ASN A 410 33.38 -21.49 20.52
N ARG A 411 32.21 -21.20 19.93
CA ARG A 411 31.03 -22.08 19.92
C ARG A 411 30.99 -22.86 18.61
N GLU A 412 31.97 -23.76 18.41
CA GLU A 412 32.19 -24.42 17.10
C GLU A 412 31.05 -25.36 16.69
N LEU A 413 30.46 -26.10 17.64
CA LEU A 413 29.35 -27.01 17.34
C LEU A 413 28.10 -26.24 16.86
N GLU A 414 27.79 -25.14 17.52
CA GLU A 414 26.68 -24.29 17.12
C GLU A 414 26.96 -23.60 15.77
N ALA A 415 28.19 -23.19 15.52
CA ALA A 415 28.60 -22.64 14.23
C ALA A 415 28.33 -23.64 13.08
N MET A 416 28.78 -24.89 13.24
CA MET A 416 28.55 -25.97 12.29
C MET A 416 27.08 -26.27 12.08
N TYR A 417 26.29 -26.24 13.16
CA TYR A 417 24.85 -26.44 13.08
C TYR A 417 24.18 -25.35 12.23
N GLN A 418 24.51 -24.08 12.46
CA GLN A 418 23.93 -22.96 11.74
C GLN A 418 24.33 -22.96 10.26
N TRP A 419 25.59 -23.23 9.92
CA TRP A 419 26.00 -23.35 8.52
C TRP A 419 25.31 -24.50 7.79
N LYS A 420 25.11 -25.67 8.45
CA LYS A 420 24.34 -26.78 7.86
C LYS A 420 22.90 -26.37 7.62
N LYS A 421 22.26 -25.66 8.58
CA LYS A 421 20.91 -25.08 8.41
C LYS A 421 20.85 -24.09 7.26
N ALA A 422 21.84 -23.22 7.11
CA ALA A 422 21.92 -22.30 5.98
C ALA A 422 21.88 -23.04 4.63
N ILE A 423 22.60 -24.19 4.50
CA ILE A 423 22.56 -25.04 3.30
C ILE A 423 21.20 -25.68 3.11
N ASP A 424 20.55 -26.20 4.20
CA ASP A 424 19.21 -26.83 4.12
C ASP A 424 18.16 -25.85 3.55
N PHE A 425 18.31 -24.56 3.78
CA PHE A 425 17.42 -23.49 3.29
C PHE A 425 17.73 -23.02 1.87
N LYS A 426 18.61 -23.73 1.14
CA LYS A 426 18.91 -23.53 -0.27
C LYS A 426 19.32 -22.10 -0.60
N PRO A 427 20.48 -21.66 -0.09
CA PRO A 427 21.04 -20.33 -0.42
C PRO A 427 21.35 -20.22 -1.92
N GLU A 428 21.56 -18.99 -2.39
CA GLU A 428 22.07 -18.74 -3.73
C GLU A 428 23.44 -19.42 -3.93
N ASN A 429 23.73 -19.82 -5.18
CA ASN A 429 24.89 -20.66 -5.52
C ASN A 429 26.24 -20.17 -4.94
N ASP A 430 26.45 -18.85 -4.91
CA ASP A 430 27.73 -18.30 -4.43
C ASP A 430 27.83 -18.33 -2.88
N LEU A 431 26.73 -18.06 -2.18
CA LEU A 431 26.67 -18.22 -0.74
C LEU A 431 26.82 -19.71 -0.37
N GLU A 432 26.15 -20.61 -1.09
CA GLU A 432 26.26 -22.05 -0.88
C GLU A 432 27.72 -22.54 -0.97
N LYS A 433 28.45 -22.10 -1.98
CA LYS A 433 29.88 -22.44 -2.14
C LYS A 433 30.72 -21.92 -0.97
N LYS A 434 30.47 -20.68 -0.53
CA LYS A 434 31.17 -20.09 0.64
C LYS A 434 30.91 -20.90 1.91
N ILE A 435 29.66 -21.21 2.19
CA ILE A 435 29.27 -21.99 3.39
C ILE A 435 29.87 -23.40 3.36
N LYS A 436 29.78 -24.12 2.23
CA LYS A 436 30.39 -25.44 2.07
C LYS A 436 31.92 -25.42 2.32
N LYS A 437 32.60 -24.35 1.91
CA LYS A 437 34.03 -24.17 2.17
C LYS A 437 34.31 -23.98 3.68
N LYS A 438 33.45 -23.21 4.38
CA LYS A 438 33.55 -23.06 5.84
C LYS A 438 33.40 -24.41 6.54
N ILE A 439 32.34 -25.14 6.23
CA ILE A 439 32.05 -26.46 6.81
C ILE A 439 33.24 -27.42 6.59
N LYS A 440 33.71 -27.57 5.36
CA LYS A 440 34.83 -28.47 5.04
C LYS A 440 36.11 -28.12 5.80
N LYS A 441 36.38 -26.85 6.02
CA LYS A 441 37.56 -26.40 6.78
C LYS A 441 37.52 -26.89 8.24
N TYR A 442 36.34 -26.91 8.87
CA TYR A 442 36.19 -27.28 10.27
C TYR A 442 35.96 -28.79 10.48
N ASP A 443 35.31 -29.50 9.57
CA ASP A 443 35.24 -30.98 9.57
C ASP A 443 36.63 -31.61 9.51
N ASN A 444 37.53 -31.07 8.68
CA ASN A 444 38.92 -31.57 8.58
C ASN A 444 39.75 -31.26 9.83
N ASN A 445 39.45 -30.19 10.56
CA ASN A 445 40.16 -29.89 11.82
C ASN A 445 39.75 -30.83 12.97
N GLN A 446 38.50 -31.26 13.02
CA GLN A 446 38.06 -32.25 14.05
C GLN A 446 38.65 -33.65 13.81
N LEU A 447 38.92 -34.04 12.57
CA LEU A 447 39.58 -35.32 12.24
C LEU A 447 41.07 -35.33 12.61
N ASN A 448 41.70 -34.16 12.79
CA ASN A 448 43.12 -34.03 13.21
C ASN A 448 43.32 -33.99 14.73
N PHE A 449 42.24 -34.01 15.52
CA PHE A 449 42.27 -34.05 16.99
C PHE A 449 41.80 -35.40 17.59
N LEU A 450 41.49 -36.39 16.75
CA LEU A 450 41.26 -37.79 17.10
C LEU A 450 42.44 -38.64 16.60
#